data_c4a34622de51ef673fb22fe161d6c8d5
#
_entry.id   c4a34622de51ef673fb22fe161d6c8d5
#
_cell.length_a   1.000
_cell.length_b   1.000
_cell.length_c   1.000
_cell.angle_alpha   90.00
_cell.angle_beta   90.00
_cell.angle_gamma   90.00
#
_symmetry.space_group_name_H-M   'P 1'
#
loop_
_entity.id
_entity.type
_entity.pdbx_description
1 polymer ?
#
loop_
_entity_poly.entity_id
_entity_poly.type
_entity_poly.pdbx_seq_one_letter_code
_entity_poly.pdbx_strand_id
1 'polypeptide(L)'
;MTRTHLRLFAASAALILGSAVAAGAGQEALPSAWTDQTVVVDGLSKDWQGIPLTDWKKDGVSYAFRNDGETLYALLVIKDPKYRSTIEATGVTLYFDAKGAKSKDYGILFKKVRLDPEAYIAHLEKQGPVSEEDKAELRKKAGFYLYHHQVLDHKGKPVEAVSEALARPAVFKYAPDGPAAVYEFSVPLLRGSDLAAGVGAGPGAPVAVGFEWGGQTEEMKKAAAKKQREQANFANEEADRGGDPQIVRSTGTGPTPKKYSFWTSLALAKSGS
;
A
#
# COMPACT_ATOMS: atom_id res chain seq x y z
N MET A 1 -42.21 46.88 -61.01
CA MET A 1 -40.75 47.06 -60.90
C MET A 1 -40.28 46.68 -59.57
N THR A 2 -39.82 45.42 -59.38
CA THR A 2 -39.45 44.81 -58.13
C THR A 2 -37.93 44.56 -58.15
N ARG A 3 -37.18 45.24 -57.28
CA ARG A 3 -35.72 45.06 -57.12
C ARG A 3 -35.44 44.03 -56.02
N THR A 4 -34.89 42.92 -56.46
CA THR A 4 -34.41 41.84 -55.58
C THR A 4 -33.02 42.16 -55.06
N HIS A 5 -32.84 42.28 -53.73
CA HIS A 5 -31.53 42.45 -53.12
C HIS A 5 -30.95 41.09 -52.78
N LEU A 6 -29.89 40.72 -53.45
CA LEU A 6 -29.09 39.52 -53.17
C LEU A 6 -28.11 39.82 -52.01
N ARG A 7 -28.26 39.15 -50.87
CA ARG A 7 -27.30 39.22 -49.74
C ARG A 7 -26.32 38.09 -49.88
N LEU A 8 -25.05 38.43 -50.09
CA LEU A 8 -23.91 37.50 -49.97
C LEU A 8 -23.65 37.25 -48.50
N PHE A 9 -23.71 35.98 -48.09
CA PHE A 9 -23.15 35.53 -46.81
C PHE A 9 -21.71 35.05 -47.03
N ALA A 10 -20.75 35.78 -46.48
CA ALA A 10 -19.35 35.35 -46.38
C ALA A 10 -19.23 34.35 -45.23
N ALA A 11 -18.95 33.09 -45.55
CA ALA A 11 -18.64 32.06 -44.60
C ALA A 11 -17.13 32.15 -44.23
N SER A 12 -16.83 32.63 -43.03
CA SER A 12 -15.49 32.59 -42.48
C SER A 12 -15.21 31.17 -41.92
N ALA A 13 -14.38 30.42 -42.63
CA ALA A 13 -13.85 29.15 -42.14
C ALA A 13 -12.72 29.43 -41.14
N ALA A 14 -12.99 29.21 -39.85
CA ALA A 14 -11.98 29.23 -38.82
C ALA A 14 -11.18 27.92 -38.89
N LEU A 15 -9.94 28.01 -39.30
CA LEU A 15 -8.97 26.89 -39.25
C LEU A 15 -8.53 26.68 -37.82
N ILE A 16 -9.09 25.69 -37.15
CA ILE A 16 -8.59 25.24 -35.82
C ILE A 16 -7.37 24.36 -36.07
N LEU A 17 -6.17 24.94 -35.93
CA LEU A 17 -4.93 24.14 -35.80
C LEU A 17 -4.97 23.38 -34.49
N GLY A 18 -5.44 22.16 -34.52
CA GLY A 18 -5.28 21.21 -33.43
C GLY A 18 -3.82 20.83 -33.29
N SER A 19 -3.16 21.34 -32.26
CA SER A 19 -1.86 20.85 -31.85
C SER A 19 -2.04 19.40 -31.34
N ALA A 20 -1.74 18.44 -32.20
CA ALA A 20 -1.63 17.05 -31.83
C ALA A 20 -0.39 16.91 -30.89
N VAL A 21 -0.61 16.93 -29.58
CA VAL A 21 0.35 16.43 -28.65
C VAL A 21 0.44 14.95 -28.92
N ALA A 22 1.56 14.50 -29.50
CA ALA A 22 1.89 13.08 -29.62
C ALA A 22 2.03 12.50 -28.18
N ALA A 23 0.93 12.04 -27.63
CA ALA A 23 0.94 11.17 -26.46
C ALA A 23 1.61 9.87 -26.92
N GLY A 24 2.82 9.62 -26.45
CA GLY A 24 3.41 8.29 -26.51
C GLY A 24 2.37 7.29 -26.02
N ALA A 25 2.28 6.12 -26.67
CA ALA A 25 1.35 5.03 -26.34
C ALA A 25 1.62 4.49 -24.91
N GLY A 26 1.35 5.31 -23.90
CA GLY A 26 1.32 4.97 -22.49
C GLY A 26 -0.07 4.49 -22.13
N GLN A 27 -0.16 3.47 -21.34
CA GLN A 27 -1.40 2.98 -20.75
C GLN A 27 -2.18 4.19 -20.19
N GLU A 28 -3.44 4.34 -20.62
CA GLU A 28 -4.29 5.44 -20.19
C GLU A 28 -4.37 5.47 -18.65
N ALA A 29 -4.23 6.65 -18.07
CA ALA A 29 -4.26 6.78 -16.61
C ALA A 29 -5.68 6.49 -16.11
N LEU A 30 -5.79 5.64 -15.09
CA LEU A 30 -7.04 5.38 -14.42
C LEU A 30 -7.49 6.64 -13.67
N PRO A 31 -8.73 7.07 -13.78
CA PRO A 31 -9.25 8.14 -12.94
C PRO A 31 -9.43 7.61 -11.51
N SER A 32 -9.05 8.38 -10.50
CA SER A 32 -9.61 8.18 -9.16
C SER A 32 -11.03 8.77 -9.12
N ALA A 33 -11.88 8.25 -8.23
CA ALA A 33 -13.19 8.83 -8.02
C ALA A 33 -13.09 9.95 -6.96
N TRP A 34 -13.64 11.14 -7.26
CA TRP A 34 -13.75 12.20 -6.24
C TRP A 34 -14.69 11.77 -5.12
N THR A 35 -14.43 12.20 -3.90
CA THR A 35 -15.34 12.03 -2.77
C THR A 35 -15.41 13.29 -1.92
N ASP A 36 -16.63 13.74 -1.67
CA ASP A 36 -16.94 14.80 -0.69
C ASP A 36 -17.32 14.20 0.67
N GLN A 37 -17.44 12.86 0.74
CA GLN A 37 -17.77 12.14 1.96
C GLN A 37 -16.50 11.59 2.61
N THR A 38 -16.48 11.59 3.92
CA THR A 38 -15.41 10.93 4.68
C THR A 38 -15.43 9.44 4.41
N VAL A 39 -14.34 8.91 3.88
CA VAL A 39 -14.13 7.46 3.75
C VAL A 39 -13.60 6.94 5.07
N VAL A 40 -14.31 5.97 5.64
CA VAL A 40 -13.92 5.31 6.88
C VAL A 40 -13.03 4.12 6.55
N VAL A 41 -11.75 4.21 6.86
CA VAL A 41 -10.81 3.10 6.64
C VAL A 41 -11.02 2.05 7.72
N ASP A 42 -11.95 1.12 7.46
CA ASP A 42 -12.30 0.01 8.37
C ASP A 42 -11.99 -1.38 7.80
N GLY A 43 -11.55 -1.44 6.55
CA GLY A 43 -11.26 -2.66 5.81
C GLY A 43 -12.48 -3.26 5.14
N LEU A 44 -13.62 -2.52 5.08
CA LEU A 44 -14.85 -2.98 4.43
C LEU A 44 -15.06 -2.26 3.10
N SER A 45 -15.65 -2.95 2.15
CA SER A 45 -15.89 -2.39 0.81
C SER A 45 -17.15 -1.52 0.70
N LYS A 46 -17.85 -1.22 1.80
CA LYS A 46 -19.13 -0.49 1.78
C LYS A 46 -19.03 0.92 1.21
N ASP A 47 -17.93 1.63 1.51
CA ASP A 47 -17.69 3.02 1.05
C ASP A 47 -17.24 3.06 -0.42
N TRP A 48 -17.08 1.88 -1.05
CA TRP A 48 -16.66 1.73 -2.44
C TRP A 48 -17.78 1.30 -3.38
N GLN A 49 -19.02 1.30 -2.89
CA GLN A 49 -20.17 0.97 -3.74
C GLN A 49 -20.28 1.96 -4.91
N GLY A 50 -20.51 1.42 -6.11
CA GLY A 50 -20.56 2.22 -7.34
C GLY A 50 -19.21 2.62 -7.92
N ILE A 51 -18.09 2.34 -7.25
CA ILE A 51 -16.75 2.58 -7.78
C ILE A 51 -16.28 1.34 -8.57
N PRO A 52 -15.95 1.48 -9.86
CA PRO A 52 -15.47 0.35 -10.65
C PRO A 52 -14.13 -0.17 -10.13
N LEU A 53 -14.04 -1.50 -9.95
CA LEU A 53 -12.77 -2.15 -9.63
C LEU A 53 -12.01 -2.45 -10.93
N THR A 54 -10.71 -2.22 -10.89
CA THR A 54 -9.78 -2.61 -11.95
C THR A 54 -9.08 -3.90 -11.56
N ASP A 55 -9.08 -4.89 -12.44
CA ASP A 55 -8.40 -6.16 -12.21
C ASP A 55 -6.92 -6.07 -12.64
N TRP A 56 -6.01 -6.36 -11.72
CA TRP A 56 -4.60 -6.58 -12.08
C TRP A 56 -4.41 -7.98 -12.66
N LYS A 57 -5.03 -8.98 -12.03
CA LYS A 57 -5.08 -10.35 -12.55
C LYS A 57 -6.50 -10.85 -12.45
N LYS A 58 -6.99 -11.40 -13.54
CA LYS A 58 -8.31 -12.02 -13.58
C LYS A 58 -8.42 -13.01 -12.43
N ASP A 59 -9.47 -12.86 -11.64
CA ASP A 59 -9.81 -13.71 -10.48
C ASP A 59 -8.82 -13.68 -9.31
N GLY A 60 -7.88 -12.73 -9.25
CA GLY A 60 -6.87 -12.71 -8.21
C GLY A 60 -6.80 -11.45 -7.37
N VAL A 61 -6.66 -10.31 -8.01
CA VAL A 61 -6.45 -9.01 -7.36
C VAL A 61 -7.20 -7.95 -8.12
N SER A 62 -8.06 -7.22 -7.42
CA SER A 62 -8.76 -6.04 -7.96
C SER A 62 -8.46 -4.84 -7.08
N TYR A 63 -8.50 -3.63 -7.65
CA TYR A 63 -8.20 -2.41 -6.91
C TYR A 63 -9.00 -1.22 -7.44
N ALA A 64 -9.15 -0.20 -6.62
CA ALA A 64 -9.76 1.07 -6.98
C ALA A 64 -9.12 2.21 -6.20
N PHE A 65 -9.37 3.44 -6.66
CA PHE A 65 -8.90 4.65 -6.01
C PHE A 65 -10.00 5.69 -5.89
N ARG A 66 -9.98 6.39 -4.77
CA ARG A 66 -10.75 7.62 -4.53
C ARG A 66 -9.81 8.67 -3.98
N ASN A 67 -10.15 9.92 -4.12
CA ASN A 67 -9.49 10.99 -3.38
C ASN A 67 -10.47 12.13 -3.07
N ASP A 68 -10.16 12.85 -2.02
CA ASP A 68 -10.68 14.18 -1.72
C ASP A 68 -9.58 15.23 -1.98
N GLY A 69 -9.71 16.42 -1.37
CA GLY A 69 -8.72 17.50 -1.50
C GLY A 69 -7.40 17.24 -0.78
N GLU A 70 -7.33 16.26 0.12
CA GLU A 70 -6.22 16.08 1.05
C GLU A 70 -5.70 14.64 1.12
N THR A 71 -6.50 13.66 0.72
CA THR A 71 -6.22 12.24 0.95
C THR A 71 -6.48 11.42 -0.30
N LEU A 72 -5.57 10.51 -0.60
CA LEU A 72 -5.78 9.40 -1.51
C LEU A 72 -6.23 8.17 -0.72
N TYR A 73 -7.33 7.59 -1.13
CA TYR A 73 -7.83 6.31 -0.65
C TYR A 73 -7.57 5.25 -1.71
N ALA A 74 -7.11 4.09 -1.29
CA ALA A 74 -6.92 2.94 -2.16
C ALA A 74 -7.63 1.73 -1.56
N LEU A 75 -8.29 0.97 -2.42
CA LEU A 75 -8.88 -0.33 -2.10
C LEU A 75 -8.10 -1.40 -2.85
N LEU A 76 -7.77 -2.49 -2.15
CA LEU A 76 -7.18 -3.69 -2.73
C LEU A 76 -8.00 -4.90 -2.28
N VAL A 77 -8.61 -5.60 -3.24
CA VAL A 77 -9.42 -6.80 -3.00
C VAL A 77 -8.66 -8.01 -3.48
N ILE A 78 -8.37 -8.93 -2.57
CA ILE A 78 -7.59 -10.14 -2.83
C ILE A 78 -8.51 -11.36 -2.73
N LYS A 79 -8.74 -12.02 -3.86
CA LYS A 79 -9.55 -13.24 -3.94
C LYS A 79 -8.71 -14.52 -3.83
N ASP A 80 -7.48 -14.49 -4.34
CA ASP A 80 -6.58 -15.66 -4.31
C ASP A 80 -5.91 -15.80 -2.94
N PRO A 81 -6.10 -16.92 -2.22
CA PRO A 81 -5.53 -17.15 -0.89
C PRO A 81 -4.00 -17.05 -0.83
N LYS A 82 -3.29 -17.37 -1.93
CA LYS A 82 -1.83 -17.28 -1.96
C LYS A 82 -1.31 -15.84 -1.86
N TYR A 83 -2.03 -14.88 -2.47
CA TYR A 83 -1.68 -13.46 -2.33
C TYR A 83 -1.98 -12.97 -0.92
N ARG A 84 -3.14 -13.36 -0.36
CA ARG A 84 -3.53 -13.01 1.02
C ARG A 84 -2.49 -13.48 2.02
N SER A 85 -2.14 -14.77 2.03
CA SER A 85 -1.14 -15.31 2.97
C SER A 85 0.23 -14.63 2.82
N THR A 86 0.59 -14.26 1.60
CA THR A 86 1.84 -13.54 1.33
C THR A 86 1.80 -12.13 1.90
N ILE A 87 0.69 -11.38 1.73
CA ILE A 87 0.51 -10.04 2.32
C ILE A 87 0.51 -10.11 3.86
N GLU A 88 -0.17 -11.09 4.43
CA GLU A 88 -0.18 -11.31 5.89
C GLU A 88 1.25 -11.51 6.46
N ALA A 89 2.10 -12.22 5.72
CA ALA A 89 3.48 -12.48 6.12
C ALA A 89 4.41 -11.29 5.92
N THR A 90 4.24 -10.51 4.85
CA THR A 90 5.23 -9.50 4.43
C THR A 90 4.75 -8.07 4.52
N GLY A 91 3.43 -7.84 4.63
CA GLY A 91 2.81 -6.55 4.39
C GLY A 91 2.66 -6.25 2.89
N VAL A 92 2.17 -5.06 2.60
CA VAL A 92 2.07 -4.50 1.25
C VAL A 92 2.71 -3.11 1.22
N THR A 93 3.55 -2.87 0.22
CA THR A 93 4.15 -1.56 -0.01
C THR A 93 3.42 -0.86 -1.14
N LEU A 94 2.99 0.37 -0.89
CA LEU A 94 2.53 1.29 -1.91
C LEU A 94 3.67 2.26 -2.25
N TYR A 95 4.06 2.31 -3.51
CA TYR A 95 5.01 3.28 -4.05
C TYR A 95 4.25 4.41 -4.74
N PHE A 96 4.75 5.64 -4.61
CA PHE A 96 4.17 6.81 -5.22
C PHE A 96 5.23 7.59 -6.00
N ASP A 97 4.98 7.79 -7.28
CA ASP A 97 5.86 8.56 -8.15
C ASP A 97 5.07 9.62 -8.92
N ALA A 98 5.13 10.86 -8.45
CA ALA A 98 4.48 12.01 -9.06
C ALA A 98 5.06 12.38 -10.44
N LYS A 99 6.23 11.83 -10.82
CA LYS A 99 6.83 12.03 -12.14
C LYS A 99 6.35 11.00 -13.17
N GLY A 100 5.63 9.95 -12.72
CA GLY A 100 5.11 8.90 -13.59
C GLY A 100 6.15 7.90 -14.11
N ALA A 101 7.40 7.95 -13.66
CA ALA A 101 8.48 7.07 -14.10
C ALA A 101 8.42 5.66 -13.50
N LYS A 102 7.47 5.42 -12.57
CA LYS A 102 7.31 4.15 -11.83
C LYS A 102 8.54 3.84 -10.96
N SER A 103 9.12 4.88 -10.39
CA SER A 103 10.27 4.78 -9.50
C SER A 103 9.88 4.27 -8.11
N LYS A 104 10.74 3.46 -7.49
CA LYS A 104 10.61 3.00 -6.10
C LYS A 104 11.36 3.89 -5.11
N ASP A 105 11.61 5.13 -5.47
CA ASP A 105 12.37 6.06 -4.62
C ASP A 105 11.65 6.41 -3.33
N TYR A 106 10.33 6.22 -3.30
CA TYR A 106 9.50 6.47 -2.16
C TYR A 106 8.35 5.46 -2.07
N GLY A 107 8.17 4.88 -0.91
CA GLY A 107 7.09 3.96 -0.63
C GLY A 107 6.65 3.97 0.82
N ILE A 108 5.47 3.43 1.07
CA ILE A 108 4.93 3.21 2.40
C ILE A 108 4.61 1.72 2.53
N LEU A 109 5.30 1.04 3.44
CA LEU A 109 5.00 -0.34 3.82
C LEU A 109 3.87 -0.31 4.86
N PHE A 110 2.80 -1.02 4.58
CA PHE A 110 1.70 -1.28 5.48
C PHE A 110 1.74 -2.72 5.96
N LYS A 111 1.72 -2.92 7.26
CA LYS A 111 1.85 -4.25 7.87
C LYS A 111 0.90 -4.41 9.04
N LYS A 112 0.22 -5.56 9.06
CA LYS A 112 -0.55 -6.03 10.21
C LYS A 112 0.34 -6.94 11.05
N VAL A 113 0.59 -6.58 12.30
CA VAL A 113 1.44 -7.34 13.21
C VAL A 113 0.60 -7.87 14.35
N ARG A 114 0.75 -9.15 14.64
CA ARG A 114 0.15 -9.74 15.83
C ARG A 114 1.10 -9.58 17.02
N LEU A 115 0.59 -9.03 18.11
CA LEU A 115 1.27 -8.94 19.38
C LEU A 115 0.60 -9.89 20.39
N ASP A 116 1.40 -10.48 21.26
CA ASP A 116 0.90 -11.09 22.49
C ASP A 116 0.42 -9.99 23.47
N PRO A 117 -0.33 -10.34 24.52
CA PRO A 117 -0.86 -9.36 25.45
C PRO A 117 0.19 -8.47 26.11
N GLU A 118 1.35 -9.01 26.49
CA GLU A 118 2.40 -8.23 27.15
C GLU A 118 3.05 -7.23 26.19
N ALA A 119 3.34 -7.66 24.96
CA ALA A 119 3.87 -6.77 23.93
C ALA A 119 2.86 -5.66 23.57
N TYR A 120 1.55 -5.96 23.59
CA TYR A 120 0.52 -4.95 23.36
C TYR A 120 0.39 -3.96 24.53
N ILE A 121 0.44 -4.44 25.78
CA ILE A 121 0.47 -3.57 26.97
C ILE A 121 1.68 -2.64 26.92
N ALA A 122 2.86 -3.17 26.64
CA ALA A 122 4.07 -2.35 26.48
C ALA A 122 3.97 -1.33 25.35
N HIS A 123 3.23 -1.64 24.28
CA HIS A 123 2.94 -0.68 23.21
C HIS A 123 2.01 0.44 23.69
N LEU A 124 0.95 0.13 24.43
CA LEU A 124 0.04 1.13 24.99
C LEU A 124 0.72 2.04 26.02
N GLU A 125 1.58 1.48 26.89
CA GLU A 125 2.32 2.23 27.90
C GLU A 125 3.27 3.30 27.31
N LYS A 126 3.74 3.10 26.08
CA LYS A 126 4.49 4.14 25.35
C LYS A 126 3.63 5.32 24.93
N GLN A 127 2.31 5.13 24.84
CA GLN A 127 1.35 6.16 24.44
C GLN A 127 0.72 6.86 25.65
N GLY A 128 0.74 6.21 26.82
CA GLY A 128 0.21 6.74 28.07
C GLY A 128 0.08 5.66 29.15
N PRO A 129 -0.24 6.06 30.38
CA PRO A 129 -0.40 5.11 31.48
C PRO A 129 -1.60 4.18 31.24
N VAL A 130 -1.40 2.88 31.51
CA VAL A 130 -2.44 1.84 31.43
C VAL A 130 -2.72 1.34 32.86
N SER A 131 -3.97 1.29 33.27
CA SER A 131 -4.36 0.82 34.60
C SER A 131 -4.08 -0.68 34.77
N GLU A 132 -3.85 -1.13 36.02
CA GLU A 132 -3.64 -2.55 36.28
C GLU A 132 -4.89 -3.40 35.99
N GLU A 133 -6.08 -2.80 36.13
CA GLU A 133 -7.34 -3.44 35.75
C GLU A 133 -7.40 -3.68 34.23
N ASP A 134 -7.10 -2.65 33.43
CA ASP A 134 -7.03 -2.79 31.96
C ASP A 134 -5.99 -3.82 31.53
N LYS A 135 -4.80 -3.84 32.15
CA LYS A 135 -3.77 -4.84 31.87
C LYS A 135 -4.26 -6.25 32.16
N ALA A 136 -4.98 -6.43 33.28
CA ALA A 136 -5.55 -7.73 33.61
C ALA A 136 -6.59 -8.20 32.58
N GLU A 137 -7.42 -7.29 32.05
CA GLU A 137 -8.38 -7.61 30.99
C GLU A 137 -7.67 -7.90 29.66
N LEU A 138 -6.62 -7.16 29.32
CA LEU A 138 -5.84 -7.39 28.10
C LEU A 138 -5.16 -8.76 28.13
N ARG A 139 -4.64 -9.20 29.28
CA ARG A 139 -3.99 -10.51 29.47
C ARG A 139 -4.92 -11.70 29.22
N LYS A 140 -6.23 -11.53 29.36
CA LYS A 140 -7.22 -12.57 29.07
C LYS A 140 -7.38 -12.86 27.58
N LYS A 141 -6.91 -11.98 26.71
CA LYS A 141 -7.06 -12.13 25.26
C LYS A 141 -5.90 -12.90 24.65
N ALA A 142 -6.18 -13.65 23.57
CA ALA A 142 -5.16 -14.48 22.90
C ALA A 142 -4.11 -13.66 22.12
N GLY A 143 -4.34 -12.36 21.93
CA GLY A 143 -3.45 -11.44 21.24
C GLY A 143 -4.20 -10.31 20.54
N PHE A 144 -3.43 -9.39 19.99
CA PHE A 144 -3.91 -8.15 19.37
C PHE A 144 -3.28 -7.95 18.01
N TYR A 145 -3.95 -7.21 17.14
CA TYR A 145 -3.40 -6.80 15.86
C TYR A 145 -3.13 -5.30 15.87
N LEU A 146 -1.90 -4.94 15.53
CA LEU A 146 -1.53 -3.57 15.19
C LEU A 146 -1.47 -3.42 13.67
N TYR A 147 -2.02 -2.31 13.22
CA TYR A 147 -1.92 -1.85 11.84
C TYR A 147 -0.97 -0.66 11.83
N HIS A 148 0.19 -0.83 11.24
CA HIS A 148 1.18 0.24 11.21
C HIS A 148 1.70 0.45 9.80
N HIS A 149 2.23 1.63 9.57
CA HIS A 149 2.89 1.98 8.33
C HIS A 149 4.34 2.38 8.61
N GLN A 150 5.17 2.25 7.58
CA GLN A 150 6.58 2.61 7.63
C GLN A 150 6.99 3.22 6.29
N VAL A 151 7.51 4.43 6.31
CA VAL A 151 8.04 5.07 5.11
C VAL A 151 9.34 4.40 4.73
N LEU A 152 9.51 4.14 3.43
CA LEU A 152 10.70 3.53 2.86
C LEU A 152 11.41 4.51 1.93
N ASP A 153 12.74 4.53 1.99
CA ASP A 153 13.61 5.25 1.06
C ASP A 153 13.77 4.50 -0.27
N HIS A 154 14.57 5.08 -1.18
CA HIS A 154 14.90 4.51 -2.49
C HIS A 154 15.62 3.15 -2.41
N LYS A 155 16.17 2.77 -1.25
CA LYS A 155 16.79 1.46 -1.00
C LYS A 155 15.82 0.47 -0.37
N GLY A 156 14.56 0.88 -0.17
CA GLY A 156 13.55 0.10 0.54
C GLY A 156 13.84 -0.02 2.03
N LYS A 157 14.64 0.89 2.59
CA LYS A 157 14.93 0.92 4.02
C LYS A 157 13.96 1.85 4.75
N PRO A 158 13.59 1.50 5.99
CA PRO A 158 12.79 2.37 6.82
C PRO A 158 13.45 3.73 7.03
N VAL A 159 12.68 4.78 6.81
CA VAL A 159 13.04 6.14 7.23
C VAL A 159 12.48 6.33 8.63
N GLU A 160 13.29 6.79 9.55
CA GLU A 160 12.82 7.15 10.89
C GLU A 160 11.79 8.27 10.76
N ALA A 161 10.59 8.04 11.29
CA ALA A 161 9.52 9.01 11.23
C ALA A 161 9.92 10.26 12.03
N VAL A 162 9.91 11.41 11.39
CA VAL A 162 9.96 12.69 12.08
C VAL A 162 8.63 12.83 12.81
N SER A 163 8.64 12.60 14.11
CA SER A 163 7.55 12.79 15.07
C SER A 163 6.15 12.35 14.58
N GLU A 164 5.65 11.22 15.07
CA GLU A 164 4.28 10.72 14.83
C GLU A 164 3.18 11.73 15.26
N ALA A 165 3.53 12.79 15.96
CA ALA A 165 2.59 13.67 16.66
C ALA A 165 1.94 14.75 15.80
N LEU A 166 2.39 15.01 14.58
CA LEU A 166 1.99 16.20 13.83
C LEU A 166 1.34 15.94 12.46
N ALA A 167 1.38 14.72 11.94
CA ALA A 167 0.89 14.45 10.61
C ALA A 167 -0.39 13.63 10.64
N ARG A 168 -1.29 13.87 9.68
CA ARG A 168 -2.31 12.90 9.34
C ARG A 168 -1.61 11.61 8.94
N PRO A 169 -1.67 10.55 9.76
CA PRO A 169 -0.92 9.34 9.46
C PRO A 169 -1.53 8.66 8.23
N ALA A 170 -0.70 7.98 7.47
CA ALA A 170 -1.23 6.99 6.55
C ALA A 170 -1.91 5.89 7.38
N VAL A 171 -3.11 5.49 6.99
CA VAL A 171 -3.90 4.48 7.70
C VAL A 171 -4.12 3.27 6.81
N PHE A 172 -4.16 2.12 7.43
CA PHE A 172 -4.40 0.84 6.78
C PHE A 172 -5.28 -0.03 7.65
N LYS A 173 -6.28 -0.65 7.04
CA LYS A 173 -7.12 -1.67 7.69
C LYS A 173 -7.36 -2.84 6.75
N TYR A 174 -7.66 -3.95 7.35
CA TYR A 174 -7.97 -5.21 6.69
C TYR A 174 -9.20 -5.84 7.33
N ALA A 175 -10.10 -6.35 6.51
CA ALA A 175 -11.15 -7.24 6.93
C ALA A 175 -11.39 -8.36 5.90
N PRO A 176 -11.85 -9.54 6.33
CA PRO A 176 -12.37 -10.56 5.42
C PRO A 176 -13.72 -10.11 4.87
N ASP A 177 -13.96 -10.36 3.58
CA ASP A 177 -15.23 -10.12 2.89
C ASP A 177 -15.59 -11.39 2.11
N GLY A 178 -16.31 -12.30 2.75
CA GLY A 178 -16.59 -13.64 2.24
C GLY A 178 -15.28 -14.41 1.93
N PRO A 179 -15.08 -14.88 0.69
CA PRO A 179 -13.84 -15.55 0.28
C PRO A 179 -12.69 -14.57 0.02
N ALA A 180 -12.97 -13.28 -0.12
CA ALA A 180 -11.98 -12.25 -0.39
C ALA A 180 -11.39 -11.66 0.90
N ALA A 181 -10.27 -10.96 0.75
CA ALA A 181 -9.67 -10.09 1.75
C ALA A 181 -9.66 -8.67 1.20
N VAL A 182 -10.20 -7.74 1.95
CA VAL A 182 -10.26 -6.33 1.62
C VAL A 182 -9.21 -5.59 2.42
N TYR A 183 -8.39 -4.80 1.74
CA TYR A 183 -7.39 -3.92 2.33
C TYR A 183 -7.73 -2.49 1.92
N GLU A 184 -7.92 -1.64 2.88
CA GLU A 184 -8.16 -0.22 2.69
C GLU A 184 -6.98 0.60 3.17
N PHE A 185 -6.65 1.63 2.40
CA PHE A 185 -5.55 2.54 2.69
C PHE A 185 -6.05 3.97 2.57
N SER A 186 -5.57 4.84 3.46
CA SER A 186 -5.61 6.28 3.26
C SER A 186 -4.21 6.84 3.37
N VAL A 187 -3.85 7.72 2.45
CA VAL A 187 -2.53 8.34 2.39
C VAL A 187 -2.72 9.82 2.10
N PRO A 188 -2.14 10.74 2.90
CA PRO A 188 -2.17 12.15 2.62
C PRO A 188 -1.65 12.47 1.22
N LEU A 189 -2.30 13.38 0.48
CA LEU A 189 -1.84 13.78 -0.86
C LEU A 189 -0.54 14.56 -0.79
N LEU A 190 -0.41 15.48 0.18
CA LEU A 190 0.79 16.26 0.36
C LEU A 190 1.89 15.45 1.07
N ARG A 191 3.11 15.64 0.61
CA ARG A 191 4.33 15.13 1.22
C ARG A 191 5.29 16.29 1.42
N GLY A 192 5.55 16.64 2.66
CA GLY A 192 6.51 17.69 3.05
C GLY A 192 7.39 17.19 4.18
N SER A 193 8.22 18.08 4.75
CA SER A 193 9.07 17.77 5.90
C SER A 193 8.27 17.32 7.13
N ASP A 194 7.03 17.83 7.25
CA ASP A 194 6.17 17.58 8.40
C ASP A 194 5.17 16.42 8.17
N LEU A 195 5.06 15.96 6.91
CA LEU A 195 4.23 14.85 6.48
C LEU A 195 5.12 13.76 5.86
N ALA A 196 5.74 12.95 6.71
CA ALA A 196 6.65 11.89 6.26
C ALA A 196 5.96 10.90 5.33
N ALA A 197 4.65 10.64 5.54
CA ALA A 197 3.86 9.71 4.73
C ALA A 197 2.89 10.49 3.83
N GLY A 198 3.18 10.63 2.55
CA GLY A 198 2.28 11.29 1.59
C GLY A 198 2.55 10.89 0.15
N VAL A 199 1.57 11.11 -0.72
CA VAL A 199 1.64 10.78 -2.15
C VAL A 199 2.65 11.68 -2.88
N GLY A 200 2.71 12.95 -2.52
CA GLY A 200 3.53 13.97 -3.17
C GLY A 200 2.91 14.55 -4.43
N ALA A 201 1.57 14.43 -4.58
CA ALA A 201 0.81 14.99 -5.68
C ALA A 201 -0.53 15.51 -5.18
N GLY A 202 -1.03 16.59 -5.74
CA GLY A 202 -2.33 17.18 -5.40
C GLY A 202 -3.44 16.79 -6.38
N PRO A 203 -4.71 17.17 -6.07
CA PRO A 203 -5.85 16.91 -6.96
C PRO A 203 -5.61 17.39 -8.39
N GLY A 204 -5.99 16.57 -9.35
CA GLY A 204 -5.79 16.82 -10.79
C GLY A 204 -4.39 16.51 -11.32
N ALA A 205 -3.46 16.14 -10.47
CA ALA A 205 -2.13 15.71 -10.91
C ALA A 205 -2.11 14.23 -11.28
N PRO A 206 -1.28 13.81 -12.24
CA PRO A 206 -1.00 12.40 -12.46
C PRO A 206 -0.03 11.87 -11.39
N VAL A 207 -0.19 10.61 -11.04
CA VAL A 207 0.74 9.90 -10.18
C VAL A 207 0.82 8.43 -10.59
N ALA A 208 2.02 7.85 -10.62
CA ALA A 208 2.15 6.41 -10.72
C ALA A 208 2.08 5.79 -9.34
N VAL A 209 1.19 4.81 -9.17
CA VAL A 209 1.03 4.05 -7.93
C VAL A 209 1.48 2.62 -8.17
N GLY A 210 2.43 2.16 -7.37
CA GLY A 210 2.95 0.79 -7.39
C GLY A 210 2.49 0.01 -6.17
N PHE A 211 2.07 -1.23 -6.37
CA PHE A 211 1.81 -2.18 -5.29
C PHE A 211 2.88 -3.26 -5.31
N GLU A 212 3.40 -3.60 -4.14
CA GLU A 212 4.37 -4.68 -3.99
C GLU A 212 4.15 -5.44 -2.69
N TRP A 213 4.19 -6.78 -2.75
CA TRP A 213 4.15 -7.64 -1.58
C TRP A 213 4.93 -8.93 -1.82
N GLY A 214 5.22 -9.65 -0.75
CA GLY A 214 6.01 -10.88 -0.82
C GLY A 214 7.50 -10.62 -0.88
N GLY A 215 8.25 -11.66 -1.24
CA GLY A 215 9.70 -11.64 -1.13
C GLY A 215 10.18 -11.88 0.30
N GLN A 216 11.47 -11.85 0.50
CA GLN A 216 12.09 -12.05 1.78
C GLN A 216 12.27 -10.72 2.50
N THR A 217 11.60 -10.53 3.64
CA THR A 217 11.77 -9.32 4.47
C THR A 217 13.12 -9.36 5.20
N GLU A 218 13.58 -8.20 5.68
CA GLU A 218 14.81 -8.14 6.50
C GLU A 218 14.69 -8.94 7.80
N GLU A 219 13.50 -9.00 8.39
CA GLU A 219 13.22 -9.83 9.55
C GLU A 219 13.35 -11.32 9.22
N MET A 220 12.81 -11.77 8.08
CA MET A 220 12.96 -13.14 7.60
C MET A 220 14.42 -13.48 7.32
N LYS A 221 15.19 -12.57 6.72
CA LYS A 221 16.63 -12.75 6.50
C LYS A 221 17.39 -12.89 7.81
N LYS A 222 17.13 -12.00 8.79
CA LYS A 222 17.75 -12.07 10.11
C LYS A 222 17.39 -13.36 10.85
N ALA A 223 16.11 -13.76 10.81
CA ALA A 223 15.67 -15.01 11.43
C ALA A 223 16.32 -16.24 10.77
N ALA A 224 16.41 -16.25 9.42
CA ALA A 224 17.10 -17.32 8.69
C ALA A 224 18.58 -17.39 9.04
N ALA A 225 19.27 -16.23 9.07
CA ALA A 225 20.68 -16.15 9.44
C ALA A 225 20.93 -16.59 10.89
N LYS A 226 20.04 -16.21 11.84
CA LYS A 226 20.12 -16.67 13.24
C LYS A 226 19.99 -18.19 13.31
N LYS A 227 18.95 -18.75 12.67
CA LYS A 227 18.72 -20.20 12.64
C LYS A 227 19.90 -20.95 12.02
N GLN A 228 20.49 -20.41 10.96
CA GLN A 228 21.66 -21.01 10.33
C GLN A 228 22.88 -21.02 11.27
N ARG A 229 23.11 -19.95 12.03
CA ARG A 229 24.17 -19.88 13.04
C ARG A 229 23.94 -20.88 14.18
N GLU A 230 22.71 -20.98 14.68
CA GLU A 230 22.34 -21.94 15.72
C GLU A 230 22.58 -23.39 15.24
N GLN A 231 22.21 -23.71 14.01
CA GLN A 231 22.46 -25.02 13.40
C GLN A 231 23.95 -25.31 13.23
N ALA A 232 24.75 -24.31 12.79
CA ALA A 232 26.19 -24.45 12.67
C ALA A 232 26.87 -24.71 14.03
N ASN A 233 26.44 -23.99 15.06
CA ASN A 233 26.96 -24.20 16.41
C ASN A 233 26.60 -25.59 16.93
N PHE A 234 25.34 -26.03 16.74
CA PHE A 234 24.91 -27.38 17.13
C PHE A 234 25.71 -28.47 16.38
N ALA A 235 25.93 -28.30 15.06
CA ALA A 235 26.71 -29.23 14.27
C ALA A 235 28.18 -29.34 14.75
N ASN A 236 28.78 -28.22 15.15
CA ASN A 236 30.13 -28.20 15.73
C ASN A 236 30.18 -28.89 17.08
N GLU A 237 29.21 -28.67 17.97
CA GLU A 237 29.12 -29.34 19.26
C GLU A 237 28.92 -30.85 19.12
N GLU A 238 28.10 -31.30 18.14
CA GLU A 238 27.92 -32.73 17.86
C GLU A 238 29.19 -33.37 17.27
N ALA A 239 29.90 -32.66 16.37
CA ALA A 239 31.17 -33.13 15.83
C ALA A 239 32.23 -33.30 16.94
N ASP A 240 32.31 -32.38 17.90
CA ASP A 240 33.21 -32.47 19.04
C ASP A 240 32.88 -33.64 19.97
N ARG A 241 31.60 -34.08 20.01
CA ARG A 241 31.14 -35.25 20.76
C ARG A 241 31.27 -36.58 20.00
N GLY A 242 31.81 -36.56 18.78
CA GLY A 242 31.94 -37.75 17.95
C GLY A 242 30.66 -38.17 17.21
N GLY A 243 29.66 -37.31 17.11
CA GLY A 243 28.40 -37.53 16.40
C GLY A 243 28.55 -37.38 14.87
N ASP A 244 27.64 -38.00 14.12
CA ASP A 244 27.60 -37.87 12.66
C ASP A 244 27.02 -36.52 12.21
N PRO A 245 27.81 -35.62 11.58
CA PRO A 245 27.36 -34.30 11.17
C PRO A 245 26.29 -34.32 10.06
N GLN A 246 25.97 -35.47 9.47
CA GLN A 246 24.98 -35.58 8.38
C GLN A 246 23.52 -35.41 8.88
N ILE A 247 23.25 -35.67 10.15
CA ILE A 247 21.89 -35.58 10.72
C ILE A 247 21.36 -34.12 10.77
N VAL A 248 22.25 -33.13 10.76
CA VAL A 248 21.90 -31.70 10.94
C VAL A 248 21.50 -31.00 9.63
N ARG A 249 21.72 -31.61 8.46
CA ARG A 249 21.55 -30.94 7.15
C ARG A 249 20.12 -30.79 6.65
N SER A 250 19.11 -31.24 7.38
CA SER A 250 17.75 -31.44 6.81
C SER A 250 16.69 -30.41 7.19
N THR A 251 17.01 -29.36 7.94
CA THR A 251 15.99 -28.33 8.23
C THR A 251 16.18 -27.11 7.37
N GLY A 252 15.77 -27.23 6.12
CA GLY A 252 15.77 -26.11 5.18
C GLY A 252 14.99 -24.90 5.71
N THR A 253 15.50 -23.72 5.42
CA THR A 253 14.71 -22.50 5.53
C THR A 253 13.45 -22.69 4.70
N GLY A 254 12.27 -22.46 5.27
CA GLY A 254 11.01 -22.58 4.55
C GLY A 254 11.03 -21.79 3.23
N PRO A 255 10.15 -22.10 2.29
CA PRO A 255 10.16 -21.47 0.98
C PRO A 255 10.04 -19.95 1.12
N THR A 256 10.94 -19.22 0.44
CA THR A 256 10.87 -17.76 0.39
C THR A 256 9.57 -17.36 -0.31
N PRO A 257 8.74 -16.48 0.30
CA PRO A 257 7.53 -16.02 -0.33
C PRO A 257 7.83 -15.38 -1.68
N LYS A 258 7.05 -15.75 -2.71
CA LYS A 258 7.20 -15.15 -4.04
C LYS A 258 6.88 -13.67 -3.97
N LYS A 259 7.68 -12.86 -4.66
CA LYS A 259 7.46 -11.42 -4.79
C LYS A 259 6.47 -11.12 -5.90
N TYR A 260 5.53 -10.23 -5.63
CA TYR A 260 4.51 -9.74 -6.56
C TYR A 260 4.55 -8.22 -6.61
N SER A 261 4.37 -7.65 -7.79
CA SER A 261 4.26 -6.19 -7.93
C SER A 261 3.56 -5.82 -9.22
N PHE A 262 2.90 -4.66 -9.21
CA PHE A 262 2.36 -4.02 -10.39
C PHE A 262 2.32 -2.50 -10.20
N TRP A 263 2.17 -1.79 -11.32
CA TRP A 263 2.05 -0.34 -11.37
C TRP A 263 0.81 0.05 -12.14
N THR A 264 0.18 1.13 -11.71
CA THR A 264 -0.87 1.81 -12.44
C THR A 264 -0.57 3.30 -12.53
N SER A 265 -0.94 3.93 -13.63
CA SER A 265 -0.96 5.38 -13.74
C SER A 265 -2.33 5.86 -13.26
N LEU A 266 -2.36 6.83 -12.37
CA LEU A 266 -3.57 7.36 -11.75
C LEU A 266 -3.68 8.85 -12.07
N ALA A 267 -4.85 9.31 -12.50
CA ALA A 267 -5.21 10.71 -12.55
C ALA A 267 -6.03 11.06 -11.32
N LEU A 268 -5.48 11.88 -10.43
CA LEU A 268 -6.20 12.31 -9.22
C LEU A 268 -7.38 13.21 -9.60
N ALA A 269 -8.56 12.88 -9.10
CA ALA A 269 -9.78 13.64 -9.35
C ALA A 269 -9.71 15.04 -8.75
N LYS A 270 -10.44 15.99 -9.33
CA LYS A 270 -10.68 17.33 -8.79
C LYS A 270 -12.11 17.41 -8.26
N SER A 271 -12.35 18.35 -7.35
CA SER A 271 -13.72 18.69 -6.93
C SER A 271 -14.57 19.04 -8.16
N GLY A 272 -15.75 18.43 -8.28
CA GLY A 272 -16.69 18.67 -9.39
C GLY A 272 -16.35 17.91 -10.68
N SER A 273 -15.46 16.92 -10.65
CA SER A 273 -15.18 16.04 -11.79
C SER A 273 -16.07 14.80 -11.79
#